data_2d2469e9f5e9aec01533295421ee4988
#
_entry.id   2d2469e9f5e9aec01533295421ee4988
#
_cell.length_a   1.000
_cell.length_b   1.000
_cell.length_c   1.000
_cell.angle_alpha   90.00
_cell.angle_beta   90.00
_cell.angle_gamma   90.00
#
_symmetry.space_group_name_H-M   'P 1'
#
loop_
_entity.id
_entity.type
_entity.pdbx_description
1 polymer ?
#
loop_
_entity_poly.entity_id
_entity_poly.type
_entity_poly.pdbx_seq_one_letter_code
_entity_poly.pdbx_strand_id
1 'polypeptide(L)'
;MGIVLGPNQYGKAENRVVRIYRDTERHEIRDINVSTALRGDFSAAHLTGDQLQVLPTDTQKQTIYAYAKEIGVGQSEAFALALGRHFVNDTEPVEGCRIEIDEYDWERVSVSAPDGTKREHNHTWVRKGQETRTTILTIDGKGEAGTETLVSGFKDLVVLKSTGSEFHDFLVDKYTTLIPTADRVMATSLVARWRYLGTDVDWAACYAGIKQIMLEQFAEVQSLALQQTLYEMGRAALEAYEEVAEIKFSAPNKHHFVYDLSLIHISEPTRRS
;
A
#
# COMPACT_ATOMS: atom_id res chain seq x y z
N MET A 1 -27.55 28.27 -19.13
CA MET A 1 -26.94 26.94 -19.00
C MET A 1 -27.73 26.17 -17.95
N GLY A 2 -28.20 24.94 -18.25
CA GLY A 2 -28.91 24.10 -17.29
C GLY A 2 -27.92 23.43 -16.32
N ILE A 3 -28.38 23.13 -15.11
CA ILE A 3 -27.66 22.29 -14.15
C ILE A 3 -27.73 20.86 -14.65
N VAL A 4 -26.60 20.16 -14.71
CA VAL A 4 -26.49 18.75 -15.12
C VAL A 4 -25.78 17.93 -14.02
N LEU A 5 -26.14 16.66 -13.88
CA LEU A 5 -25.46 15.72 -13.00
C LEU A 5 -24.09 15.38 -13.62
N GLY A 6 -23.01 15.58 -12.86
CA GLY A 6 -21.67 15.18 -13.26
C GLY A 6 -21.39 13.70 -12.98
N PRO A 7 -20.17 13.20 -13.30
CA PRO A 7 -19.75 11.85 -12.96
C PRO A 7 -19.93 11.58 -11.47
N ASN A 8 -20.46 10.41 -11.16
CA ASN A 8 -20.72 10.02 -9.78
C ASN A 8 -20.37 8.55 -9.54
N GLN A 9 -20.22 8.21 -8.28
CA GLN A 9 -20.04 6.85 -7.80
C GLN A 9 -20.55 6.75 -6.36
N TYR A 10 -20.92 5.54 -5.95
CA TYR A 10 -21.30 5.28 -4.57
C TYR A 10 -20.77 3.92 -4.15
N GLY A 11 -20.66 3.67 -2.85
CA GLY A 11 -20.15 2.38 -2.38
C GLY A 11 -20.10 2.24 -0.88
N LYS A 12 -19.37 1.23 -0.43
CA LYS A 12 -19.17 0.90 0.96
C LYS A 12 -17.69 0.89 1.28
N ALA A 13 -17.28 1.72 2.22
CA ALA A 13 -15.88 1.80 2.64
C ALA A 13 -15.60 0.93 3.87
N GLU A 14 -14.32 0.52 3.98
CA GLU A 14 -13.69 -0.05 5.18
C GLU A 14 -14.39 -1.29 5.76
N ASN A 15 -14.75 -2.25 4.90
CA ASN A 15 -15.32 -3.51 5.33
C ASN A 15 -14.20 -4.46 5.76
N ARG A 16 -14.04 -4.66 7.08
CA ARG A 16 -13.02 -5.56 7.62
C ARG A 16 -13.43 -7.01 7.48
N VAL A 17 -12.53 -7.83 6.92
CA VAL A 17 -12.66 -9.27 6.81
C VAL A 17 -11.42 -9.91 7.42
N VAL A 18 -11.62 -10.76 8.42
CA VAL A 18 -10.57 -11.62 8.96
C VAL A 18 -10.97 -13.07 8.66
N ARG A 19 -10.25 -13.71 7.75
CA ARG A 19 -10.45 -15.11 7.40
C ARG A 19 -9.38 -15.97 8.05
N ILE A 20 -9.79 -16.97 8.81
CA ILE A 20 -8.89 -17.96 9.41
C ILE A 20 -9.19 -19.31 8.76
N TYR A 21 -8.16 -19.93 8.19
CA TYR A 21 -8.19 -21.27 7.63
C TYR A 21 -7.68 -22.24 8.69
N ARG A 22 -8.48 -23.27 8.98
CA ARG A 22 -8.26 -24.26 10.06
C ARG A 22 -8.22 -25.70 9.56
N ASP A 23 -7.89 -25.86 8.28
CA ASP A 23 -7.92 -27.17 7.61
C ASP A 23 -6.77 -28.07 8.07
N THR A 24 -5.73 -27.49 8.67
CA THR A 24 -4.59 -28.18 9.26
C THR A 24 -4.33 -27.63 10.66
N GLU A 25 -3.46 -28.30 11.44
CA GLU A 25 -3.01 -27.78 12.74
C GLU A 25 -2.27 -26.45 12.61
N ARG A 26 -1.62 -26.19 11.47
CA ARG A 26 -1.00 -24.92 11.14
C ARG A 26 -2.03 -24.02 10.45
N HIS A 27 -2.73 -23.23 11.24
CA HIS A 27 -3.73 -22.30 10.72
C HIS A 27 -3.11 -21.21 9.87
N GLU A 28 -3.92 -20.63 8.97
CA GLU A 28 -3.56 -19.44 8.20
C GLU A 28 -4.54 -18.31 8.50
N ILE A 29 -4.06 -17.07 8.40
CA ILE A 29 -4.86 -15.86 8.60
C ILE A 29 -4.73 -14.96 7.38
N ARG A 30 -5.86 -14.41 6.93
CA ARG A 30 -5.93 -13.28 6.02
C ARG A 30 -6.76 -12.20 6.68
N ASP A 31 -6.24 -10.99 6.66
CA ASP A 31 -6.82 -9.85 7.35
C ASP A 31 -6.81 -8.66 6.39
N ILE A 32 -7.97 -8.34 5.83
CA ILE A 32 -8.13 -7.30 4.81
C ILE A 32 -9.22 -6.31 5.18
N ASN A 33 -9.08 -5.09 4.65
CA ASN A 33 -10.09 -4.06 4.71
C ASN A 33 -10.47 -3.66 3.28
N VAL A 34 -11.73 -3.87 2.91
CA VAL A 34 -12.19 -3.73 1.53
C VAL A 34 -13.14 -2.54 1.39
N SER A 35 -12.84 -1.68 0.43
CA SER A 35 -13.73 -0.59 0.02
C SER A 35 -14.18 -0.79 -1.42
N THR A 36 -15.45 -0.53 -1.68
CA THR A 36 -16.08 -0.64 -3.00
C THR A 36 -16.64 0.70 -3.43
N ALA A 37 -16.52 1.03 -4.71
CA ALA A 37 -17.21 2.14 -5.33
C ALA A 37 -17.72 1.69 -6.70
N LEU A 38 -19.03 1.79 -6.92
CA LEU A 38 -19.70 1.39 -8.16
C LEU A 38 -20.05 2.62 -8.99
N ARG A 39 -19.94 2.48 -10.30
CA ARG A 39 -20.31 3.49 -11.32
C ARG A 39 -21.32 2.88 -12.27
N GLY A 40 -22.24 3.72 -12.76
CA GLY A 40 -23.29 3.37 -13.70
C GLY A 40 -24.29 4.49 -13.85
N ASP A 41 -25.41 4.25 -14.51
CA ASP A 41 -26.49 5.24 -14.56
C ASP A 41 -27.35 5.17 -13.27
N PHE A 42 -26.98 6.01 -12.33
CA PHE A 42 -27.71 6.21 -11.07
C PHE A 42 -28.43 7.57 -11.02
N SER A 43 -28.67 8.16 -12.20
CA SER A 43 -29.27 9.51 -12.30
C SER A 43 -30.66 9.60 -11.65
N ALA A 44 -31.49 8.56 -11.76
CA ALA A 44 -32.82 8.54 -11.15
C ALA A 44 -32.76 8.63 -9.61
N ALA A 45 -31.77 7.98 -8.97
CA ALA A 45 -31.57 8.08 -7.53
C ALA A 45 -31.23 9.52 -7.09
N HIS A 46 -30.44 10.24 -7.88
CA HIS A 46 -30.05 11.61 -7.60
C HIS A 46 -31.18 12.64 -7.88
N LEU A 47 -31.91 12.46 -8.98
CA LEU A 47 -32.85 13.47 -9.47
C LEU A 47 -34.27 13.31 -8.90
N THR A 48 -34.68 12.07 -8.66
CA THR A 48 -36.06 11.73 -8.24
C THR A 48 -36.14 10.86 -6.98
N GLY A 49 -35.00 10.39 -6.45
CA GLY A 49 -34.97 9.48 -5.30
C GLY A 49 -35.35 8.04 -5.66
N ASP A 50 -35.43 7.68 -6.93
CA ASP A 50 -35.72 6.31 -7.36
C ASP A 50 -34.47 5.42 -7.20
N GLN A 51 -34.62 4.34 -6.41
CA GLN A 51 -33.53 3.44 -6.05
C GLN A 51 -33.51 2.12 -6.84
N LEU A 52 -34.34 1.95 -7.87
CA LEU A 52 -34.47 0.70 -8.63
C LEU A 52 -33.16 0.23 -9.26
N GLN A 53 -32.29 1.16 -9.62
CA GLN A 53 -30.96 0.87 -10.22
C GLN A 53 -29.82 0.83 -9.20
N VAL A 54 -30.09 1.00 -7.91
CA VAL A 54 -29.06 1.11 -6.87
C VAL A 54 -28.88 -0.21 -6.11
N LEU A 55 -27.74 -0.88 -6.28
CA LEU A 55 -27.38 -2.00 -5.42
C LEU A 55 -27.09 -1.48 -4.00
N PRO A 56 -27.85 -1.86 -2.96
CA PRO A 56 -27.63 -1.35 -1.62
C PRO A 56 -26.19 -1.52 -1.14
N THR A 57 -25.65 -0.55 -0.42
CA THR A 57 -24.28 -0.64 0.13
C THR A 57 -24.16 -1.77 1.15
N ASP A 58 -25.25 -2.15 1.83
CA ASP A 58 -25.26 -3.32 2.68
C ASP A 58 -25.13 -4.63 1.88
N THR A 59 -25.75 -4.71 0.69
CA THR A 59 -25.55 -5.84 -0.22
C THR A 59 -24.11 -5.92 -0.68
N GLN A 60 -23.45 -4.79 -1.03
CA GLN A 60 -22.01 -4.78 -1.39
C GLN A 60 -21.17 -5.35 -0.24
N LYS A 61 -21.44 -4.96 1.01
CA LYS A 61 -20.78 -5.52 2.20
C LYS A 61 -21.02 -7.02 2.32
N GLN A 62 -22.26 -7.49 2.17
CA GLN A 62 -22.59 -8.92 2.26
C GLN A 62 -21.91 -9.72 1.14
N THR A 63 -21.81 -9.17 -0.06
CA THR A 63 -21.08 -9.78 -1.18
C THR A 63 -19.61 -9.99 -0.84
N ILE A 64 -18.94 -9.01 -0.22
CA ILE A 64 -17.55 -9.17 0.24
C ILE A 64 -17.41 -10.37 1.20
N TYR A 65 -18.33 -10.50 2.17
CA TYR A 65 -18.29 -11.62 3.11
C TYR A 65 -18.64 -12.96 2.46
N ALA A 66 -19.58 -12.98 1.52
CA ALA A 66 -19.93 -14.17 0.76
C ALA A 66 -18.74 -14.68 -0.04
N TYR A 67 -18.08 -13.82 -0.80
CA TYR A 67 -16.88 -14.15 -1.56
C TYR A 67 -15.73 -14.61 -0.68
N ALA A 68 -15.48 -13.93 0.45
CA ALA A 68 -14.46 -14.37 1.40
C ALA A 68 -14.73 -15.76 1.96
N LYS A 69 -16.03 -16.17 2.06
CA LYS A 69 -16.43 -17.52 2.49
C LYS A 69 -16.32 -18.54 1.36
N GLU A 70 -16.79 -18.21 0.17
CA GLU A 70 -16.97 -19.15 -0.96
C GLU A 70 -15.66 -19.43 -1.70
N ILE A 71 -14.92 -18.38 -2.06
CA ILE A 71 -13.67 -18.51 -2.80
C ILE A 71 -12.43 -18.31 -1.92
N GLY A 72 -12.62 -17.87 -0.68
CA GLY A 72 -11.53 -17.51 0.22
C GLY A 72 -10.93 -16.14 -0.09
N VAL A 73 -10.02 -15.69 0.80
CA VAL A 73 -9.18 -14.52 0.58
C VAL A 73 -7.76 -15.02 0.30
N GLY A 74 -7.45 -15.24 -0.95
CA GLY A 74 -6.11 -15.62 -1.42
C GLY A 74 -5.20 -14.40 -1.52
N GLN A 75 -4.74 -14.10 -2.74
CA GLN A 75 -4.08 -12.83 -3.04
C GLN A 75 -5.12 -11.72 -3.13
N SER A 76 -4.81 -10.54 -2.59
CA SER A 76 -5.70 -9.38 -2.60
C SER A 76 -6.12 -8.97 -4.00
N GLU A 77 -5.21 -9.15 -4.98
CA GLU A 77 -5.44 -8.86 -6.40
C GLU A 77 -6.50 -9.80 -7.00
N ALA A 78 -6.36 -11.11 -6.76
CA ALA A 78 -7.33 -12.11 -7.22
C ALA A 78 -8.71 -11.88 -6.59
N PHE A 79 -8.74 -11.56 -5.30
CA PHE A 79 -9.97 -11.26 -4.59
C PHE A 79 -10.65 -9.99 -5.13
N ALA A 80 -9.87 -8.93 -5.38
CA ALA A 80 -10.38 -7.70 -5.99
C ALA A 80 -10.96 -7.95 -7.38
N LEU A 81 -10.25 -8.72 -8.23
CA LEU A 81 -10.72 -9.10 -9.58
C LEU A 81 -12.02 -9.88 -9.52
N ALA A 82 -12.13 -10.88 -8.65
CA ALA A 82 -13.36 -11.67 -8.51
C ALA A 82 -14.56 -10.80 -8.10
N LEU A 83 -14.39 -9.92 -7.09
CA LEU A 83 -15.42 -8.99 -6.65
C LEU A 83 -15.79 -7.97 -7.73
N GLY A 84 -14.80 -7.35 -8.36
CA GLY A 84 -15.01 -6.31 -9.35
C GLY A 84 -15.75 -6.86 -10.59
N ARG A 85 -15.34 -8.02 -11.08
CA ARG A 85 -15.99 -8.71 -12.20
C ARG A 85 -17.44 -9.08 -11.87
N HIS A 86 -17.71 -9.57 -10.66
CA HIS A 86 -19.07 -9.83 -10.20
C HIS A 86 -19.92 -8.55 -10.20
N PHE A 87 -19.46 -7.48 -9.57
CA PHE A 87 -20.23 -6.23 -9.52
C PHE A 87 -20.52 -5.67 -10.90
N VAL A 88 -19.57 -5.72 -11.83
CA VAL A 88 -19.74 -5.13 -13.16
C VAL A 88 -20.53 -6.03 -14.08
N ASN A 89 -20.26 -7.34 -14.10
CA ASN A 89 -20.87 -8.24 -15.09
C ASN A 89 -22.24 -8.79 -14.65
N ASP A 90 -22.45 -9.01 -13.32
CA ASP A 90 -23.66 -9.65 -12.81
C ASP A 90 -24.69 -8.66 -12.26
N THR A 91 -24.33 -7.35 -12.16
CA THR A 91 -25.26 -6.30 -11.73
C THR A 91 -25.57 -5.38 -12.89
N GLU A 92 -26.79 -5.48 -13.44
CA GLU A 92 -27.16 -4.83 -14.70
C GLU A 92 -26.87 -3.32 -14.75
N PRO A 93 -27.21 -2.48 -13.76
CA PRO A 93 -26.97 -1.03 -13.84
C PRO A 93 -25.50 -0.62 -13.58
N VAL A 94 -24.63 -1.55 -13.19
CA VAL A 94 -23.23 -1.24 -12.90
C VAL A 94 -22.40 -1.35 -14.18
N GLU A 95 -21.72 -0.28 -14.55
CA GLU A 95 -20.89 -0.17 -15.75
C GLU A 95 -19.39 -0.13 -15.42
N GLY A 96 -19.05 0.06 -14.15
CA GLY A 96 -17.68 0.08 -13.68
C GLY A 96 -17.60 0.06 -12.17
N CYS A 97 -16.43 -0.28 -11.67
CA CYS A 97 -16.18 -0.26 -10.24
C CYS A 97 -14.74 0.11 -9.90
N ARG A 98 -14.55 0.49 -8.63
CA ARG A 98 -13.25 0.58 -8.00
C ARG A 98 -13.28 -0.21 -6.70
N ILE A 99 -12.36 -1.15 -6.57
CA ILE A 99 -12.16 -1.94 -5.36
C ILE A 99 -10.81 -1.55 -4.76
N GLU A 100 -10.78 -1.20 -3.50
CA GLU A 100 -9.55 -0.93 -2.76
C GLU A 100 -9.43 -1.92 -1.60
N ILE A 101 -8.27 -2.53 -1.46
CA ILE A 101 -7.97 -3.48 -0.40
C ILE A 101 -6.71 -3.06 0.33
N ASP A 102 -6.82 -2.93 1.64
CA ASP A 102 -5.70 -2.89 2.56
C ASP A 102 -5.52 -4.27 3.18
N GLU A 103 -4.36 -4.88 3.02
CA GLU A 103 -4.03 -6.17 3.61
C GLU A 103 -3.04 -5.97 4.76
N TYR A 104 -3.39 -6.54 5.91
CA TYR A 104 -2.62 -6.43 7.14
C TYR A 104 -1.83 -7.71 7.38
N ASP A 105 -0.52 -7.59 7.37
CA ASP A 105 0.37 -8.72 7.60
C ASP A 105 0.46 -9.10 9.07
N TRP A 106 0.56 -10.41 9.32
CA TRP A 106 0.67 -11.01 10.63
C TRP A 106 1.85 -11.99 10.68
N GLU A 107 2.82 -11.70 11.52
CA GLU A 107 3.96 -12.57 11.75
C GLU A 107 3.64 -13.63 12.80
N ARG A 108 4.04 -14.88 12.53
CA ARG A 108 3.86 -15.95 13.50
C ARG A 108 4.77 -15.76 14.72
N VAL A 109 4.20 -16.00 15.89
CA VAL A 109 4.98 -15.97 17.13
C VAL A 109 5.94 -17.16 17.18
N SER A 110 7.22 -16.89 17.36
CA SER A 110 8.22 -17.92 17.61
C SER A 110 8.25 -18.30 19.09
N VAL A 111 8.22 -19.60 19.37
CA VAL A 111 8.32 -20.15 20.72
C VAL A 111 9.57 -21.01 20.84
N SER A 112 10.20 -21.03 22.03
CA SER A 112 11.35 -21.88 22.32
C SER A 112 10.89 -23.25 22.79
N ALA A 113 11.45 -24.31 22.22
CA ALA A 113 11.28 -25.65 22.73
C ALA A 113 12.21 -25.89 23.94
N PRO A 114 12.01 -26.96 24.74
CA PRO A 114 12.85 -27.26 25.91
C PRO A 114 14.34 -27.45 25.59
N ASP A 115 14.66 -27.86 24.36
CA ASP A 115 16.03 -28.05 23.86
C ASP A 115 16.67 -26.74 23.36
N GLY A 116 15.97 -25.58 23.47
CA GLY A 116 16.43 -24.27 23.03
C GLY A 116 16.20 -24.00 21.55
N THR A 117 15.69 -24.94 20.76
CA THR A 117 15.31 -24.68 19.36
C THR A 117 14.10 -23.76 19.28
N LYS A 118 14.06 -22.92 18.24
CA LYS A 118 12.90 -22.03 17.98
C LYS A 118 12.03 -22.64 16.90
N ARG A 119 10.73 -22.59 17.11
CA ARG A 119 9.73 -22.95 16.11
C ARG A 119 8.62 -21.90 16.06
N GLU A 120 8.05 -21.71 14.89
CA GLU A 120 6.85 -20.88 14.76
C GLU A 120 5.62 -21.57 15.37
N HIS A 121 4.82 -20.82 16.09
CA HIS A 121 3.57 -21.32 16.67
C HIS A 121 2.51 -21.54 15.58
N ASN A 122 1.74 -22.61 15.67
CA ASN A 122 0.82 -23.01 14.61
C ASN A 122 -0.37 -22.03 14.41
N HIS A 123 -0.80 -21.32 15.45
CA HIS A 123 -2.03 -20.53 15.42
C HIS A 123 -1.96 -19.27 16.30
N THR A 124 -0.76 -18.68 16.45
CA THR A 124 -0.59 -17.42 17.17
C THR A 124 0.26 -16.46 16.37
N TRP A 125 -0.22 -15.22 16.25
CA TRP A 125 0.40 -14.18 15.44
C TRP A 125 0.53 -12.88 16.21
N VAL A 126 1.43 -12.03 15.75
CA VAL A 126 1.64 -10.67 16.20
C VAL A 126 1.70 -9.73 15.00
N ARG A 127 1.08 -8.55 15.11
CA ARG A 127 1.26 -7.46 14.15
C ARG A 127 2.61 -6.79 14.43
N LYS A 128 3.49 -6.77 13.42
CA LYS A 128 4.75 -6.03 13.47
C LYS A 128 4.76 -4.96 12.39
N GLY A 129 5.16 -3.74 12.82
CA GLY A 129 5.24 -2.59 11.94
C GLY A 129 3.87 -1.99 11.57
N GLN A 130 3.94 -0.90 10.82
CA GLN A 130 2.77 -0.14 10.36
C GLN A 130 2.47 -0.41 8.89
N GLU A 131 3.39 -1.06 8.18
CA GLU A 131 3.24 -1.35 6.77
C GLU A 131 1.92 -2.06 6.48
N THR A 132 1.29 -1.61 5.41
CA THR A 132 0.05 -2.18 4.90
C THR A 132 0.20 -2.40 3.41
N ARG A 133 0.00 -3.65 2.93
CA ARG A 133 -0.07 -3.94 1.50
C ARG A 133 -1.37 -3.37 0.95
N THR A 134 -1.33 -2.81 -0.26
CA THR A 134 -2.48 -2.18 -0.90
C THR A 134 -2.73 -2.76 -2.27
N THR A 135 -4.00 -2.96 -2.61
CA THR A 135 -4.45 -3.34 -3.94
C THR A 135 -5.58 -2.43 -4.39
N ILE A 136 -5.52 -1.95 -5.62
CA ILE A 136 -6.56 -1.12 -6.21
C ILE A 136 -6.89 -1.71 -7.58
N LEU A 137 -8.14 -2.14 -7.76
CA LEU A 137 -8.70 -2.54 -9.03
C LEU A 137 -9.65 -1.45 -9.52
N THR A 138 -9.56 -1.13 -10.79
CA THR A 138 -10.57 -0.34 -11.50
C THR A 138 -11.02 -1.12 -12.72
N ILE A 139 -12.34 -1.31 -12.85
CA ILE A 139 -12.96 -1.89 -14.05
C ILE A 139 -13.83 -0.81 -14.69
N ASP A 140 -13.67 -0.60 -15.98
CA ASP A 140 -14.47 0.29 -16.81
C ASP A 140 -15.03 -0.49 -18.01
N GLY A 141 -16.34 -0.62 -18.08
CA GLY A 141 -17.05 -1.41 -19.10
C GLY A 141 -17.23 -2.87 -18.70
N LYS A 142 -18.19 -3.56 -19.40
CA LYS A 142 -18.58 -4.95 -19.14
C LYS A 142 -17.89 -5.92 -20.08
N GLY A 143 -17.71 -7.15 -19.59
CA GLY A 143 -17.22 -8.28 -20.39
C GLY A 143 -15.86 -8.02 -21.03
N GLU A 144 -15.64 -8.61 -22.20
CA GLU A 144 -14.36 -8.51 -22.94
C GLU A 144 -14.05 -7.10 -23.48
N ALA A 145 -15.05 -6.25 -23.61
CA ALA A 145 -14.85 -4.84 -24.03
C ALA A 145 -14.43 -3.94 -22.86
N GLY A 146 -14.53 -4.42 -21.65
CA GLY A 146 -14.12 -3.71 -20.44
C GLY A 146 -12.61 -3.65 -20.28
N THR A 147 -12.14 -2.66 -19.54
CA THR A 147 -10.73 -2.53 -19.17
C THR A 147 -10.55 -2.78 -17.69
N GLU A 148 -9.55 -3.57 -17.33
CA GLU A 148 -9.17 -3.85 -15.97
C GLU A 148 -7.82 -3.20 -15.69
N THR A 149 -7.76 -2.30 -14.71
CA THR A 149 -6.53 -1.68 -14.26
C THR A 149 -6.23 -2.11 -12.83
N LEU A 150 -5.12 -2.80 -12.65
CA LEU A 150 -4.69 -3.32 -11.35
C LEU A 150 -3.43 -2.62 -10.87
N VAL A 151 -3.48 -2.13 -9.64
CA VAL A 151 -2.39 -1.43 -8.97
C VAL A 151 -2.14 -2.10 -7.62
N SER A 152 -0.95 -2.62 -7.42
CA SER A 152 -0.49 -3.09 -6.11
C SER A 152 0.49 -2.11 -5.48
N GLY A 153 0.74 -2.27 -4.20
CA GLY A 153 1.69 -1.43 -3.49
C GLY A 153 1.69 -1.66 -2.00
N PHE A 154 2.32 -0.73 -1.33
CA PHE A 154 2.30 -0.63 0.13
C PHE A 154 2.21 0.82 0.58
N LYS A 155 1.78 1.02 1.81
CA LYS A 155 1.81 2.29 2.53
C LYS A 155 2.39 2.10 3.93
N ASP A 156 2.82 3.20 4.54
CA ASP A 156 3.33 3.25 5.91
C ASP A 156 4.59 2.40 6.17
N LEU A 157 5.37 2.10 5.12
CA LEU A 157 6.68 1.48 5.27
C LEU A 157 7.70 2.54 5.73
N VAL A 158 8.05 2.50 7.01
CA VAL A 158 9.03 3.43 7.56
C VAL A 158 10.43 2.89 7.31
N VAL A 159 11.23 3.69 6.61
CA VAL A 159 12.65 3.39 6.31
C VAL A 159 13.54 4.52 6.79
N LEU A 160 14.75 4.17 7.26
CA LEU A 160 15.74 5.10 7.74
C LEU A 160 17.15 4.63 7.36
N LYS A 161 17.98 5.55 6.91
CA LYS A 161 19.43 5.36 6.87
C LYS A 161 20.10 6.45 7.70
N SER A 162 21.08 6.05 8.50
CA SER A 162 21.74 6.94 9.48
C SER A 162 22.84 7.78 8.88
N THR A 163 23.34 7.44 7.69
CA THR A 163 24.41 8.09 6.93
C THR A 163 24.22 7.80 5.44
N GLY A 164 25.11 8.29 4.58
CA GLY A 164 25.05 8.07 3.13
C GLY A 164 23.91 8.86 2.48
N SER A 165 23.55 9.99 3.06
CA SER A 165 22.61 10.96 2.50
C SER A 165 23.15 12.37 2.65
N GLU A 166 23.10 13.14 1.57
CA GLU A 166 23.59 14.51 1.47
C GLU A 166 22.45 15.47 1.15
N PHE A 167 22.67 16.75 1.39
CA PHE A 167 21.83 17.80 0.87
C PHE A 167 22.62 19.12 0.83
N HIS A 168 23.12 19.48 -0.36
CA HIS A 168 23.88 20.69 -0.62
C HIS A 168 23.62 21.17 -2.05
N ASP A 169 24.18 22.31 -2.42
CA ASP A 169 24.07 22.94 -3.75
C ASP A 169 22.61 23.20 -4.18
N PHE A 170 21.74 23.46 -3.19
CA PHE A 170 20.34 23.80 -3.43
C PHE A 170 20.17 25.30 -3.72
N LEU A 171 19.04 25.67 -4.33
CA LEU A 171 18.68 27.06 -4.58
C LEU A 171 18.56 27.84 -3.28
N VAL A 172 19.18 28.98 -3.21
CA VAL A 172 19.17 29.87 -2.04
C VAL A 172 18.40 31.15 -2.36
N ASP A 173 17.48 31.52 -1.49
CA ASP A 173 16.77 32.78 -1.51
C ASP A 173 16.89 33.52 -0.15
N LYS A 174 16.24 34.68 -0.02
CA LYS A 174 16.30 35.49 1.21
C LYS A 174 15.70 34.82 2.46
N TYR A 175 14.96 33.73 2.31
CA TYR A 175 14.34 32.97 3.42
C TYR A 175 15.04 31.63 3.67
N THR A 176 16.06 31.32 2.90
CA THR A 176 16.79 30.06 3.05
C THR A 176 17.67 30.11 4.30
N THR A 177 17.31 29.30 5.29
CA THR A 177 18.10 29.15 6.54
C THR A 177 18.78 27.79 6.65
N LEU A 178 18.54 26.90 5.66
CA LEU A 178 19.06 25.55 5.67
C LEU A 178 20.57 25.55 5.43
N ILE A 179 21.28 24.79 6.24
CA ILE A 179 22.74 24.62 6.12
C ILE A 179 23.02 23.40 5.23
N PRO A 180 23.89 23.55 4.21
CA PRO A 180 24.35 22.42 3.41
C PRO A 180 24.98 21.34 4.28
N THR A 181 24.70 20.07 3.97
CA THR A 181 25.28 18.93 4.69
C THR A 181 25.71 17.84 3.72
N ALA A 182 26.90 17.30 3.96
CA ALA A 182 27.44 16.16 3.22
C ALA A 182 27.09 14.80 3.88
N ASP A 183 26.51 14.83 5.06
CA ASP A 183 26.03 13.62 5.75
C ASP A 183 24.86 13.94 6.67
N ARG A 184 23.78 13.18 6.54
CA ARG A 184 22.58 13.34 7.38
C ARG A 184 21.82 12.03 7.52
N VAL A 185 21.00 11.97 8.56
CA VAL A 185 19.95 10.94 8.70
C VAL A 185 18.85 11.21 7.69
N MET A 186 18.47 10.21 6.91
CA MET A 186 17.34 10.26 6.00
C MET A 186 16.29 9.22 6.39
N ALA A 187 15.07 9.67 6.67
CA ALA A 187 13.95 8.79 7.02
C ALA A 187 12.66 9.26 6.34
N THR A 188 11.84 8.30 5.96
CA THR A 188 10.53 8.54 5.35
C THR A 188 9.51 7.47 5.76
N SER A 189 8.23 7.79 5.59
CA SER A 189 7.14 6.81 5.57
C SER A 189 6.77 6.58 4.12
N LEU A 190 7.35 5.55 3.52
CA LEU A 190 7.25 5.29 2.10
C LEU A 190 5.88 4.73 1.74
N VAL A 191 5.29 5.29 0.69
CA VAL A 191 4.17 4.73 -0.07
C VAL A 191 4.68 4.45 -1.47
N ALA A 192 4.54 3.23 -1.93
CA ALA A 192 4.82 2.84 -3.31
C ALA A 192 3.59 2.16 -3.92
N ARG A 193 3.29 2.50 -5.17
CA ARG A 193 2.22 1.88 -5.94
C ARG A 193 2.71 1.61 -7.34
N TRP A 194 2.45 0.41 -7.84
CA TRP A 194 2.80 0.02 -9.20
C TRP A 194 1.60 -0.55 -9.94
N ARG A 195 1.48 -0.15 -11.20
CA ARG A 195 0.41 -0.62 -12.08
C ARG A 195 0.94 -1.73 -12.97
N TYR A 196 0.20 -2.82 -13.01
CA TYR A 196 0.49 -3.93 -13.91
C TYR A 196 0.03 -3.64 -15.34
N LEU A 197 0.68 -4.31 -16.32
CA LEU A 197 0.27 -4.32 -17.72
C LEU A 197 -0.93 -5.23 -17.95
N GLY A 198 -1.13 -6.24 -17.12
CA GLY A 198 -2.20 -7.21 -17.21
C GLY A 198 -2.57 -7.80 -15.85
N THR A 199 -3.36 -8.86 -15.87
CA THR A 199 -3.86 -9.52 -14.64
C THR A 199 -3.35 -10.96 -14.47
N ASP A 200 -2.51 -11.45 -15.37
CA ASP A 200 -1.87 -12.77 -15.28
C ASP A 200 -0.43 -12.60 -14.73
N VAL A 201 -0.32 -12.48 -13.43
CA VAL A 201 0.93 -12.17 -12.71
C VAL A 201 1.01 -13.03 -11.45
N ASP A 202 2.20 -13.48 -11.09
CA ASP A 202 2.47 -13.98 -9.73
C ASP A 202 2.59 -12.79 -8.76
N TRP A 203 1.45 -12.31 -8.29
CA TRP A 203 1.39 -11.10 -7.43
C TRP A 203 2.16 -11.24 -6.14
N ALA A 204 2.28 -12.45 -5.57
CA ALA A 204 3.02 -12.66 -4.33
C ALA A 204 4.52 -12.51 -4.56
N ALA A 205 5.05 -13.16 -5.59
CA ALA A 205 6.47 -13.07 -5.94
C ALA A 205 6.82 -11.65 -6.41
N CYS A 206 5.98 -11.04 -7.25
CA CYS A 206 6.17 -9.68 -7.74
C CYS A 206 6.17 -8.67 -6.59
N TYR A 207 5.21 -8.73 -5.65
CA TYR A 207 5.17 -7.87 -4.47
C TYR A 207 6.43 -7.98 -3.62
N ALA A 208 6.80 -9.21 -3.26
CA ALA A 208 7.95 -9.47 -2.41
C ALA A 208 9.26 -8.99 -3.06
N GLY A 209 9.45 -9.28 -4.35
CA GLY A 209 10.67 -8.92 -5.07
C GLY A 209 10.77 -7.42 -5.34
N ILE A 210 9.69 -6.74 -5.75
CA ILE A 210 9.69 -5.28 -5.93
C ILE A 210 10.03 -4.57 -4.62
N LYS A 211 9.39 -4.97 -3.52
CA LYS A 211 9.68 -4.40 -2.19
C LYS A 211 11.14 -4.63 -1.80
N GLN A 212 11.68 -5.84 -2.01
CA GLN A 212 13.06 -6.16 -1.70
C GLN A 212 14.03 -5.29 -2.51
N ILE A 213 13.83 -5.15 -3.82
CA ILE A 213 14.65 -4.28 -4.69
C ILE A 213 14.61 -2.83 -4.19
N MET A 214 13.42 -2.32 -3.85
CA MET A 214 13.29 -0.95 -3.33
C MET A 214 14.08 -0.75 -2.03
N LEU A 215 14.06 -1.70 -1.11
CA LEU A 215 14.81 -1.64 0.14
C LEU A 215 16.32 -1.74 -0.08
N GLU A 216 16.77 -2.59 -1.01
CA GLU A 216 18.18 -2.70 -1.40
C GLU A 216 18.68 -1.38 -2.01
N GLN A 217 17.94 -0.81 -2.95
CA GLN A 217 18.29 0.48 -3.55
C GLN A 217 18.31 1.61 -2.51
N PHE A 218 17.32 1.64 -1.60
CA PHE A 218 17.33 2.61 -0.50
C PHE A 218 18.56 2.47 0.38
N ALA A 219 19.03 1.24 0.63
CA ALA A 219 20.23 0.98 1.45
C ALA A 219 21.53 1.36 0.72
N GLU A 220 21.70 0.93 -0.54
CA GLU A 220 22.96 0.98 -1.27
C GLU A 220 23.24 2.33 -1.96
N VAL A 221 22.20 3.03 -2.42
CA VAL A 221 22.38 4.29 -3.15
C VAL A 221 22.93 5.39 -2.22
N GLN A 222 24.07 6.00 -2.57
CA GLN A 222 24.50 7.27 -1.97
C GLN A 222 23.48 8.33 -2.36
N SER A 223 22.69 8.81 -1.42
CA SER A 223 21.59 9.73 -1.67
C SER A 223 22.07 11.18 -1.74
N LEU A 224 22.17 11.73 -2.91
CA LEU A 224 22.38 13.16 -3.12
C LEU A 224 21.07 13.94 -2.90
N ALA A 225 19.93 13.28 -3.10
CA ALA A 225 18.61 13.78 -2.82
C ALA A 225 17.63 12.60 -2.64
N LEU A 226 16.61 12.75 -1.82
CA LEU A 226 15.55 11.72 -1.66
C LEU A 226 14.91 11.38 -3.01
N GLN A 227 14.67 12.36 -3.86
CA GLN A 227 14.09 12.19 -5.19
C GLN A 227 14.92 11.29 -6.10
N GLN A 228 16.27 11.44 -6.07
CA GLN A 228 17.20 10.57 -6.79
C GLN A 228 17.10 9.13 -6.27
N THR A 229 17.11 8.95 -4.96
CA THR A 229 16.95 7.60 -4.34
C THR A 229 15.65 6.93 -4.76
N LEU A 230 14.53 7.67 -4.74
CA LEU A 230 13.23 7.14 -5.18
C LEU A 230 13.23 6.78 -6.67
N TYR A 231 13.91 7.58 -7.51
CA TYR A 231 14.07 7.29 -8.93
C TYR A 231 14.85 5.98 -9.16
N GLU A 232 15.98 5.78 -8.47
CA GLU A 232 16.78 4.56 -8.58
C GLU A 232 15.99 3.32 -8.08
N MET A 233 15.24 3.45 -6.99
CA MET A 233 14.34 2.40 -6.49
C MET A 233 13.31 2.00 -7.55
N GLY A 234 12.66 2.99 -8.18
CA GLY A 234 11.65 2.76 -9.21
C GLY A 234 12.25 2.17 -10.49
N ARG A 235 13.39 2.69 -10.93
CA ARG A 235 14.11 2.21 -12.13
C ARG A 235 14.51 0.75 -11.98
N ALA A 236 15.17 0.39 -10.87
CA ALA A 236 15.61 -0.98 -10.64
C ALA A 236 14.42 -1.98 -10.57
N ALA A 237 13.30 -1.58 -9.98
CA ALA A 237 12.11 -2.42 -9.93
C ALA A 237 11.47 -2.58 -11.33
N LEU A 238 11.40 -1.52 -12.15
CA LEU A 238 10.86 -1.59 -13.51
C LEU A 238 11.77 -2.37 -14.47
N GLU A 239 13.08 -2.33 -14.28
CA GLU A 239 14.04 -3.13 -15.06
C GLU A 239 13.96 -4.64 -14.73
N ALA A 240 13.52 -4.98 -13.50
CA ALA A 240 13.42 -6.36 -13.04
C ALA A 240 12.06 -7.03 -13.31
N TYR A 241 10.99 -6.25 -13.49
CA TYR A 241 9.61 -6.73 -13.60
C TYR A 241 8.92 -6.18 -14.84
N GLU A 242 9.00 -6.91 -15.95
CA GLU A 242 8.42 -6.54 -17.26
C GLU A 242 6.89 -6.38 -17.21
N GLU A 243 6.22 -7.04 -16.30
CA GLU A 243 4.77 -6.96 -16.08
C GLU A 243 4.31 -5.66 -15.43
N VAL A 244 5.24 -4.80 -14.97
CA VAL A 244 4.94 -3.52 -14.33
C VAL A 244 5.13 -2.37 -15.32
N ALA A 245 4.08 -1.57 -15.50
CA ALA A 245 4.07 -0.46 -16.45
C ALA A 245 4.57 0.86 -15.85
N GLU A 246 4.30 1.11 -14.58
CA GLU A 246 4.68 2.35 -13.89
C GLU A 246 4.75 2.14 -12.37
N ILE A 247 5.57 2.96 -11.71
CA ILE A 247 5.66 3.03 -10.25
C ILE A 247 5.50 4.48 -9.81
N LYS A 248 4.72 4.69 -8.75
CA LYS A 248 4.51 5.99 -8.10
C LYS A 248 4.90 5.93 -6.64
N PHE A 249 5.64 6.96 -6.19
CA PHE A 249 6.05 7.09 -4.80
C PHE A 249 5.43 8.32 -4.14
N SER A 250 5.20 8.19 -2.82
CA SER A 250 5.03 9.29 -1.90
C SER A 250 5.93 9.03 -0.70
N ALA A 251 6.77 9.98 -0.36
CA ALA A 251 7.81 9.83 0.65
C ALA A 251 7.91 11.09 1.52
N PRO A 252 6.92 11.34 2.40
CA PRO A 252 6.99 12.46 3.34
C PRO A 252 8.19 12.29 4.25
N ASN A 253 9.01 13.35 4.35
CA ASN A 253 10.22 13.32 5.15
C ASN A 253 9.89 13.20 6.66
N LYS A 254 10.54 12.26 7.33
CA LYS A 254 10.57 12.17 8.79
C LYS A 254 11.84 12.89 9.27
N HIS A 255 11.70 14.17 9.59
CA HIS A 255 12.83 15.01 9.97
C HIS A 255 13.52 14.52 11.24
N HIS A 256 14.86 14.44 11.18
CA HIS A 256 15.75 14.23 12.31
C HIS A 256 16.60 15.47 12.50
N PHE A 257 16.58 16.02 13.68
CA PHE A 257 17.35 17.21 14.02
C PHE A 257 18.55 16.81 14.87
N VAL A 258 19.73 17.28 14.47
CA VAL A 258 20.94 17.17 15.28
C VAL A 258 20.90 18.29 16.32
N TYR A 259 20.97 17.92 17.59
CA TYR A 259 21.16 18.87 18.69
C TYR A 259 22.63 18.88 19.08
N ASP A 260 23.25 20.07 19.04
CA ASP A 260 24.58 20.25 19.60
C ASP A 260 24.51 20.21 21.13
N LEU A 261 24.97 19.11 21.70
CA LEU A 261 25.06 18.92 23.15
C LEU A 261 26.45 19.26 23.70
N SER A 262 27.24 20.03 22.98
CA SER A 262 28.61 20.46 23.40
C SER A 262 28.66 21.12 24.76
N LEU A 263 27.55 21.63 25.29
CA LEU A 263 27.41 22.11 26.66
C LEU A 263 27.74 21.04 27.73
N ILE A 264 27.65 19.76 27.38
CA ILE A 264 28.01 18.65 28.28
C ILE A 264 29.52 18.57 28.50
N HIS A 265 30.34 19.09 27.56
CA HIS A 265 31.81 19.10 27.66
C HIS A 265 32.38 20.32 28.38
N ILE A 266 31.58 21.29 28.80
CA ILE A 266 32.02 22.48 29.55
C ILE A 266 32.40 22.16 31.02
N SER A 267 32.14 20.96 31.51
CA SER A 267 32.36 20.57 32.89
C SER A 267 33.71 19.89 33.19
N GLU A 268 34.61 19.73 32.23
CA GLU A 268 35.98 19.35 32.60
C GLU A 268 36.74 20.56 33.08
N PRO A 269 37.14 20.58 34.36
CA PRO A 269 37.96 21.69 34.90
C PRO A 269 39.31 21.61 34.23
N THR A 270 39.64 22.64 33.44
CA THR A 270 40.99 22.87 32.95
C THR A 270 41.91 22.92 34.18
N ARG A 271 42.67 21.87 34.43
CA ARG A 271 43.77 21.92 35.38
C ARG A 271 44.75 22.95 34.89
N ARG A 272 44.74 24.13 35.53
CA ARG A 272 45.86 25.08 35.40
C ARG A 272 47.03 24.45 36.07
N SER A 273 48.08 24.19 35.33
CA SER A 273 49.44 23.91 35.79
C SER A 273 50.05 25.15 36.46
#